data_1c9d45b204fba18e210e08ea12debd84
#
_entry.id   1c9d45b204fba18e210e08ea12debd84
#
_cell.length_a   1.000
_cell.length_b   1.000
_cell.length_c   1.000
_cell.angle_alpha   90.00
_cell.angle_beta   90.00
_cell.angle_gamma   90.00
#
_symmetry.space_group_name_H-M   'P 1'
#
loop_
_entity.id
_entity.type
_entity.pdbx_description
1 polymer ?
#
loop_
_entity_poly.entity_id
_entity_poly.type
_entity_poly.pdbx_seq_one_letter_code
_entity_poly.pdbx_strand_id
1 'polypeptide(L)'
;LERAHDMHAIIYYDPNSRSSHKEEAIKLAPTIIENLEYANIVRGSQEDFFYMWGLQEADKIYKDKVKFYCRNFLCTAGAEQVSLRTGTISKEYSIPPLEAVSTIGAGDNFNAGIIFGLLKHNVRYEDLDTMDEATWDQVIQYGIEFAAEVCKSFRCLVQRAFAVGSVQIMEC
;
A
#
# COMPACT_ATOMS: atom_id res chain seq x y z
N LEU A 1 1.73 5.28 -17.08
CA LEU A 1 0.81 4.27 -16.54
C LEU A 1 0.13 3.49 -17.67
N GLU A 2 -0.37 4.16 -18.72
CA GLU A 2 -1.08 3.60 -19.88
C GLU A 2 -0.37 2.36 -20.47
N ARG A 3 0.94 2.48 -20.80
CA ARG A 3 1.72 1.34 -21.31
C ARG A 3 1.78 0.15 -20.34
N ALA A 4 1.86 0.39 -19.02
CA ALA A 4 1.88 -0.67 -18.03
C ALA A 4 0.52 -1.38 -17.95
N HIS A 5 -0.56 -0.61 -18.02
CA HIS A 5 -1.93 -1.11 -18.11
C HIS A 5 -2.14 -1.99 -19.35
N ASP A 6 -1.70 -1.54 -20.53
CA ASP A 6 -1.82 -2.29 -21.79
C ASP A 6 -1.04 -3.62 -21.75
N MET A 7 0.03 -3.68 -20.95
CA MET A 7 0.82 -4.88 -20.74
C MET A 7 0.29 -5.78 -19.62
N HIS A 8 -0.87 -5.48 -19.04
CA HIS A 8 -1.45 -6.16 -17.89
C HIS A 8 -0.47 -6.27 -16.70
N ALA A 9 0.32 -5.21 -16.48
CA ALA A 9 1.16 -5.11 -15.30
C ALA A 9 0.30 -4.67 -14.10
N ILE A 10 0.57 -5.23 -12.92
CA ILE A 10 -0.06 -4.75 -11.68
C ILE A 10 0.47 -3.35 -11.38
N ILE A 11 -0.42 -2.38 -11.33
CA ILE A 11 -0.11 -1.00 -10.96
C ILE A 11 -0.51 -0.79 -9.51
N TYR A 12 0.51 -0.68 -8.64
CA TYR A 12 0.38 -0.34 -7.24
C TYR A 12 0.62 1.16 -7.07
N TYR A 13 -0.40 1.89 -6.65
CA TYR A 13 -0.37 3.35 -6.57
C TYR A 13 -0.44 3.83 -5.13
N ASP A 14 0.58 4.60 -4.70
CA ASP A 14 0.63 5.30 -3.42
C ASP A 14 0.75 6.80 -3.70
N PRO A 15 -0.32 7.61 -3.51
CA PRO A 15 -0.29 9.04 -3.79
C PRO A 15 0.63 9.84 -2.88
N ASN A 16 1.02 9.33 -1.70
CA ASN A 16 1.98 9.90 -0.77
C ASN A 16 1.86 11.43 -0.61
N SER A 17 0.72 11.89 -0.10
CA SER A 17 0.42 13.30 0.08
C SER A 17 0.95 13.83 1.41
N ARG A 18 1.70 14.94 1.41
CA ARG A 18 2.27 15.53 2.62
C ARG A 18 1.63 16.89 2.94
N SER A 19 1.59 17.24 4.24
CA SER A 19 1.01 18.50 4.75
C SER A 19 1.57 19.77 4.10
N SER A 20 2.84 19.75 3.67
CA SER A 20 3.50 20.87 3.01
C SER A 20 2.93 21.22 1.62
N HIS A 21 2.06 20.38 1.07
CA HIS A 21 1.57 20.50 -0.31
C HIS A 21 0.05 20.77 -0.41
N LYS A 22 -0.60 21.30 0.64
CA LYS A 22 -2.05 21.56 0.63
C LYS A 22 -2.53 22.40 -0.58
N GLU A 23 -1.77 23.43 -0.95
CA GLU A 23 -2.12 24.24 -2.11
C GLU A 23 -1.87 23.51 -3.44
N GLU A 24 -0.93 22.57 -3.45
CA GLU A 24 -0.62 21.73 -4.59
C GLU A 24 -1.62 20.57 -4.74
N ALA A 25 -2.21 20.09 -3.64
CA ALA A 25 -3.18 18.99 -3.65
C ALA A 25 -4.37 19.29 -4.58
N ILE A 26 -4.85 20.54 -4.60
CA ILE A 26 -5.93 20.96 -5.51
C ILE A 26 -5.48 20.90 -6.98
N LYS A 27 -4.23 21.26 -7.25
CA LYS A 27 -3.66 21.23 -8.61
C LYS A 27 -3.37 19.80 -9.07
N LEU A 28 -3.03 18.91 -8.12
CA LEU A 28 -2.72 17.51 -8.38
C LEU A 28 -3.97 16.62 -8.45
N ALA A 29 -5.13 17.10 -8.00
CA ALA A 29 -6.36 16.31 -7.95
C ALA A 29 -6.71 15.65 -9.30
N PRO A 30 -6.62 16.30 -10.48
CA PRO A 30 -6.87 15.65 -11.76
C PRO A 30 -5.91 14.49 -12.05
N THR A 31 -4.61 14.70 -11.78
CA THR A 31 -3.57 13.67 -11.97
C THR A 31 -3.74 12.50 -11.00
N ILE A 32 -4.17 12.78 -9.78
CA ILE A 32 -4.46 11.71 -8.79
C ILE A 32 -5.62 10.85 -9.30
N ILE A 33 -6.69 11.47 -9.80
CA ILE A 33 -7.85 10.74 -10.35
C ILE A 33 -7.44 9.91 -11.56
N GLU A 34 -6.70 10.49 -12.51
CA GLU A 34 -6.17 9.79 -13.67
C GLU A 34 -5.33 8.58 -13.26
N ASN A 35 -4.46 8.72 -12.26
CA ASN A 35 -3.67 7.60 -11.75
C ASN A 35 -4.52 6.52 -11.07
N LEU A 36 -5.61 6.91 -10.39
CA LEU A 36 -6.55 5.96 -9.80
C LEU A 36 -7.24 5.09 -10.86
N GLU A 37 -7.52 5.63 -12.04
CA GLU A 37 -8.14 4.90 -13.16
C GLU A 37 -7.26 3.75 -13.68
N TYR A 38 -5.94 3.91 -13.60
CA TYR A 38 -4.99 2.87 -13.99
C TYR A 38 -4.59 1.93 -12.85
N ALA A 39 -4.84 2.32 -11.60
CA ALA A 39 -4.39 1.56 -10.44
C ALA A 39 -5.17 0.26 -10.24
N ASN A 40 -4.44 -0.82 -9.95
CA ASN A 40 -5.03 -2.10 -9.57
C ASN A 40 -5.08 -2.27 -8.05
N ILE A 41 -4.15 -1.61 -7.34
CA ILE A 41 -4.13 -1.50 -5.89
C ILE A 41 -3.81 -0.04 -5.55
N VAL A 42 -4.64 0.58 -4.72
CA VAL A 42 -4.39 1.91 -4.15
C VAL A 42 -4.02 1.75 -2.68
N ARG A 43 -2.91 2.35 -2.28
CA ARG A 43 -2.50 2.41 -0.89
C ARG A 43 -2.26 3.86 -0.46
N GLY A 44 -2.56 4.18 0.77
CA GLY A 44 -2.16 5.44 1.41
C GLY A 44 -2.33 5.36 2.91
N SER A 45 -1.79 6.34 3.64
CA SER A 45 -2.07 6.50 5.07
C SER A 45 -3.35 7.30 5.29
N GLN A 46 -3.95 7.18 6.47
CA GLN A 46 -5.06 8.06 6.88
C GLN A 46 -4.67 9.54 6.78
N GLU A 47 -3.41 9.86 7.07
CA GLU A 47 -2.89 11.22 6.99
C GLU A 47 -2.86 11.72 5.54
N ASP A 48 -2.40 10.90 4.58
CA ASP A 48 -2.41 11.23 3.15
C ASP A 48 -3.83 11.57 2.68
N PHE A 49 -4.80 10.72 3.00
CA PHE A 49 -6.19 10.91 2.59
C PHE A 49 -6.85 12.09 3.29
N PHE A 50 -6.45 12.38 4.54
CA PHE A 50 -6.90 13.58 5.22
C PHE A 50 -6.41 14.86 4.51
N TYR A 51 -5.14 14.90 4.11
CA TYR A 51 -4.61 16.05 3.35
C TYR A 51 -5.22 16.20 1.97
N MET A 52 -5.50 15.09 1.30
CA MET A 52 -6.08 15.09 -0.05
C MET A 52 -7.57 15.42 -0.06
N TRP A 53 -8.34 14.83 0.85
CA TRP A 53 -9.82 14.83 0.77
C TRP A 53 -10.53 15.18 2.08
N GLY A 54 -9.79 15.42 3.17
CA GLY A 54 -10.37 15.66 4.48
C GLY A 54 -11.02 14.44 5.12
N LEU A 55 -10.68 13.23 4.67
CA LEU A 55 -11.25 11.97 5.12
C LEU A 55 -10.18 11.14 5.84
N GLN A 56 -10.56 10.48 6.95
CA GLN A 56 -9.67 9.60 7.72
C GLN A 56 -10.21 8.16 7.82
N GLU A 57 -11.52 7.98 7.73
CA GLU A 57 -12.15 6.67 7.85
C GLU A 57 -11.96 5.87 6.56
N ALA A 58 -11.30 4.71 6.63
CA ALA A 58 -11.01 3.85 5.48
C ALA A 58 -12.26 3.52 4.66
N ASP A 59 -13.39 3.25 5.32
CA ASP A 59 -14.67 2.99 4.65
C ASP A 59 -15.17 4.15 3.81
N LYS A 60 -15.09 5.38 4.35
CA LYS A 60 -15.51 6.58 3.63
C LYS A 60 -14.57 6.87 2.46
N ILE A 61 -13.26 6.78 2.70
CA ILE A 61 -12.24 6.97 1.66
C ILE A 61 -12.51 6.00 0.51
N TYR A 62 -12.68 4.72 0.82
CA TYR A 62 -12.95 3.70 -0.18
C TYR A 62 -14.25 3.97 -0.94
N LYS A 63 -15.37 4.14 -0.23
CA LYS A 63 -16.70 4.32 -0.83
C LYS A 63 -16.82 5.58 -1.67
N ASP A 64 -16.26 6.70 -1.19
CA ASP A 64 -16.52 8.02 -1.76
C ASP A 64 -15.46 8.45 -2.78
N LYS A 65 -14.25 7.84 -2.76
CA LYS A 65 -13.11 8.30 -3.55
C LYS A 65 -12.45 7.20 -4.39
N VAL A 66 -12.26 5.99 -3.86
CA VAL A 66 -11.42 4.99 -4.52
C VAL A 66 -12.23 3.96 -5.30
N LYS A 67 -13.32 3.45 -4.74
CA LYS A 67 -14.10 2.33 -5.28
C LYS A 67 -14.56 2.51 -6.74
N PHE A 68 -14.77 3.75 -7.18
CA PHE A 68 -15.19 4.05 -8.54
C PHE A 68 -14.12 3.76 -9.59
N TYR A 69 -12.85 3.76 -9.16
CA TYR A 69 -11.68 3.64 -10.02
C TYR A 69 -10.91 2.33 -9.77
N CYS A 70 -10.70 2.00 -8.49
CA CYS A 70 -9.90 0.86 -8.09
C CYS A 70 -10.65 0.00 -7.06
N ARG A 71 -10.63 -1.33 -7.26
CA ARG A 71 -11.32 -2.27 -6.36
C ARG A 71 -10.52 -2.60 -5.11
N ASN A 72 -9.19 -2.56 -5.18
CA ASN A 72 -8.33 -3.01 -4.10
C ASN A 72 -7.69 -1.80 -3.40
N PHE A 73 -7.99 -1.63 -2.13
CA PHE A 73 -7.61 -0.47 -1.36
C PHE A 73 -7.00 -0.88 -0.02
N LEU A 74 -5.85 -0.29 0.30
CA LEU A 74 -5.14 -0.43 1.56
C LEU A 74 -5.00 0.93 2.23
N CYS A 75 -5.45 1.04 3.48
CA CYS A 75 -5.28 2.24 4.29
C CYS A 75 -4.51 1.91 5.57
N THR A 76 -3.39 2.60 5.79
CA THR A 76 -2.59 2.41 7.01
C THR A 76 -2.91 3.51 8.03
N ALA A 77 -3.09 3.14 9.29
CA ALA A 77 -3.33 4.02 10.42
C ALA A 77 -2.14 4.00 11.40
N GLY A 78 -0.97 4.42 10.92
CA GLY A 78 0.26 4.44 11.71
C GLY A 78 0.60 3.07 12.31
N ALA A 79 0.72 3.01 13.65
CA ALA A 79 1.02 1.80 14.40
C ALA A 79 -0.25 1.05 14.87
N GLU A 80 -1.44 1.48 14.48
CA GLU A 80 -2.68 0.91 14.99
C GLU A 80 -3.16 -0.26 14.12
N GLN A 81 -3.37 0.00 12.84
CA GLN A 81 -3.96 -0.99 11.94
C GLN A 81 -3.69 -0.73 10.46
N VAL A 82 -3.94 -1.77 9.67
CA VAL A 82 -4.09 -1.71 8.22
C VAL A 82 -5.51 -2.13 7.86
N SER A 83 -6.18 -1.32 7.06
CA SER A 83 -7.52 -1.63 6.53
C SER A 83 -7.39 -2.12 5.09
N LEU A 84 -7.98 -3.28 4.79
CA LEU A 84 -8.19 -3.79 3.43
C LEU A 84 -9.64 -3.59 3.01
N ARG A 85 -9.86 -3.05 1.84
CA ARG A 85 -11.16 -3.01 1.16
C ARG A 85 -10.99 -3.48 -0.27
N THR A 86 -11.78 -4.47 -0.64
CA THR A 86 -11.88 -4.95 -2.02
C THR A 86 -13.34 -4.96 -2.47
N GLY A 87 -13.61 -5.52 -3.63
CA GLY A 87 -14.99 -5.75 -4.09
C GLY A 87 -15.80 -6.66 -3.17
N THR A 88 -15.13 -7.57 -2.43
CA THR A 88 -15.76 -8.63 -1.62
C THR A 88 -15.25 -8.71 -0.18
N ILE A 89 -14.07 -8.14 0.13
CA ILE A 89 -13.42 -8.22 1.43
C ILE A 89 -13.40 -6.84 2.09
N SER A 90 -13.74 -6.81 3.38
CA SER A 90 -13.59 -5.66 4.26
C SER A 90 -12.99 -6.15 5.57
N LYS A 91 -11.70 -5.88 5.81
CA LYS A 91 -10.95 -6.45 6.94
C LYS A 91 -9.96 -5.46 7.52
N GLU A 92 -9.79 -5.56 8.84
CA GLU A 92 -8.81 -4.80 9.61
C GLU A 92 -7.72 -5.74 10.13
N TYR A 93 -6.47 -5.30 10.05
CA TYR A 93 -5.30 -6.01 10.55
C TYR A 93 -4.67 -5.17 11.65
N SER A 94 -4.72 -5.64 12.89
CA SER A 94 -4.04 -5.00 14.01
C SER A 94 -2.52 -5.14 13.87
N ILE A 95 -1.80 -4.06 14.10
CA ILE A 95 -0.34 -4.08 14.09
C ILE A 95 0.15 -4.46 15.50
N PRO A 96 1.04 -5.46 15.63
CA PRO A 96 1.60 -5.81 16.92
C PRO A 96 2.36 -4.63 17.55
N PRO A 97 2.22 -4.39 18.87
CA PRO A 97 2.95 -3.33 19.53
C PRO A 97 4.46 -3.45 19.30
N LEU A 98 5.11 -2.35 18.96
CA LEU A 98 6.54 -2.27 18.72
C LEU A 98 7.11 -1.01 19.34
N GLU A 99 8.21 -1.14 20.08
CA GLU A 99 9.01 0.02 20.48
C GLU A 99 9.84 0.49 19.27
N ALA A 100 9.28 1.46 18.56
CA ALA A 100 9.92 2.00 17.36
C ALA A 100 11.08 2.92 17.72
N VAL A 101 12.24 2.71 17.12
CA VAL A 101 13.40 3.61 17.17
C VAL A 101 13.19 4.77 16.19
N SER A 102 12.62 4.49 15.02
CA SER A 102 12.28 5.45 13.99
C SER A 102 11.13 4.91 13.14
N THR A 103 10.23 5.79 12.70
CA THR A 103 9.15 5.43 11.75
C THR A 103 9.44 5.88 10.32
N ILE A 104 10.63 6.47 10.08
CA ILE A 104 11.04 6.93 8.75
C ILE A 104 11.18 5.73 7.81
N GLY A 105 10.49 5.80 6.67
CA GLY A 105 10.51 4.73 5.67
C GLY A 105 9.57 3.55 5.98
N ALA A 106 8.79 3.58 7.07
CA ALA A 106 7.84 2.50 7.40
C ALA A 106 6.81 2.30 6.28
N GLY A 107 6.27 3.39 5.71
CA GLY A 107 5.34 3.33 4.58
C GLY A 107 5.97 2.72 3.32
N ASP A 108 7.18 3.13 2.98
CA ASP A 108 7.91 2.63 1.81
C ASP A 108 8.22 1.14 1.96
N ASN A 109 8.63 0.71 3.17
CA ASN A 109 8.88 -0.70 3.44
C ASN A 109 7.58 -1.53 3.52
N PHE A 110 6.49 -0.96 4.00
CA PHE A 110 5.17 -1.59 3.88
C PHE A 110 4.83 -1.87 2.42
N ASN A 111 4.99 -0.89 1.54
CA ASN A 111 4.78 -1.04 0.10
C ASN A 111 5.67 -2.14 -0.50
N ALA A 112 6.96 -2.14 -0.12
CA ALA A 112 7.90 -3.18 -0.55
C ALA A 112 7.46 -4.58 -0.09
N GLY A 113 6.96 -4.70 1.15
CA GLY A 113 6.41 -5.96 1.69
C GLY A 113 5.17 -6.44 0.95
N ILE A 114 4.24 -5.54 0.59
CA ILE A 114 3.08 -5.89 -0.25
C ILE A 114 3.53 -6.42 -1.61
N ILE A 115 4.44 -5.70 -2.30
CA ILE A 115 4.96 -6.10 -3.61
C ILE A 115 5.67 -7.46 -3.49
N PHE A 116 6.49 -7.66 -2.46
CA PHE A 116 7.13 -8.94 -2.17
C PHE A 116 6.10 -10.07 -2.01
N GLY A 117 5.04 -9.84 -1.23
CA GLY A 117 3.96 -10.80 -1.01
C GLY A 117 3.26 -11.20 -2.31
N LEU A 118 2.88 -10.22 -3.15
CA LEU A 118 2.28 -10.46 -4.45
C LEU A 118 3.17 -11.33 -5.34
N LEU A 119 4.47 -11.00 -5.43
CA LEU A 119 5.45 -11.77 -6.20
C LEU A 119 5.64 -13.19 -5.66
N LYS A 120 5.74 -13.34 -4.34
CA LYS A 120 5.92 -14.64 -3.68
C LYS A 120 4.75 -15.59 -3.90
N HIS A 121 3.54 -15.06 -3.96
CA HIS A 121 2.32 -15.82 -4.25
C HIS A 121 2.03 -15.92 -5.75
N ASN A 122 2.92 -15.42 -6.62
CA ASN A 122 2.75 -15.40 -8.08
C ASN A 122 1.42 -14.78 -8.50
N VAL A 123 0.95 -13.75 -7.77
CA VAL A 123 -0.30 -13.04 -8.09
C VAL A 123 -0.10 -12.30 -9.41
N ARG A 124 -0.99 -12.54 -10.36
CA ARG A 124 -1.02 -11.89 -11.67
C ARG A 124 -2.11 -10.82 -11.70
N TYR A 125 -2.08 -10.00 -12.74
CA TYR A 125 -3.09 -8.98 -12.98
C TYR A 125 -4.52 -9.56 -12.93
N GLU A 126 -4.73 -10.71 -13.57
CA GLU A 126 -6.03 -11.37 -13.66
C GLU A 126 -6.54 -11.92 -12.32
N ASP A 127 -5.63 -12.20 -11.38
CA ASP A 127 -5.95 -12.81 -10.09
C ASP A 127 -6.46 -11.80 -9.06
N LEU A 128 -6.10 -10.51 -9.21
CA LEU A 128 -6.32 -9.49 -8.18
C LEU A 128 -7.79 -9.32 -7.77
N ASP A 129 -8.69 -9.30 -8.73
CA ASP A 129 -10.12 -9.07 -8.47
C ASP A 129 -10.81 -10.27 -7.80
N THR A 130 -10.19 -11.44 -7.85
CA THR A 130 -10.70 -12.71 -7.31
C THR A 130 -9.82 -13.28 -6.19
N MET A 131 -8.76 -12.55 -5.81
CA MET A 131 -7.83 -12.98 -4.77
C MET A 131 -8.56 -13.21 -3.45
N ASP A 132 -8.37 -14.39 -2.86
CA ASP A 132 -9.02 -14.80 -1.64
C ASP A 132 -8.46 -14.07 -0.39
N GLU A 133 -9.23 -14.11 0.68
CA GLU A 133 -8.86 -13.47 1.95
C GLU A 133 -7.56 -14.03 2.52
N ALA A 134 -7.34 -15.36 2.39
CA ALA A 134 -6.15 -16.00 2.95
C ALA A 134 -4.87 -15.53 2.24
N THR A 135 -4.92 -15.31 0.94
CA THR A 135 -3.81 -14.76 0.16
C THR A 135 -3.57 -13.29 0.52
N TRP A 136 -4.63 -12.49 0.65
CA TRP A 136 -4.52 -11.11 1.14
C TRP A 136 -3.91 -11.02 2.55
N ASP A 137 -4.32 -11.92 3.46
CA ASP A 137 -3.76 -11.99 4.82
C ASP A 137 -2.23 -12.14 4.79
N GLN A 138 -1.74 -13.04 3.94
CA GLN A 138 -0.30 -13.27 3.83
C GLN A 138 0.43 -12.09 3.17
N VAL A 139 -0.15 -11.50 2.13
CA VAL A 139 0.43 -10.32 1.45
C VAL A 139 0.53 -9.14 2.41
N ILE A 140 -0.53 -8.85 3.17
CA ILE A 140 -0.55 -7.75 4.14
C ILE A 140 0.40 -8.02 5.30
N GLN A 141 0.52 -9.28 5.74
CA GLN A 141 1.45 -9.66 6.79
C GLN A 141 2.90 -9.34 6.40
N TYR A 142 3.31 -9.57 5.14
CA TYR A 142 4.63 -9.14 4.66
C TYR A 142 4.79 -7.61 4.72
N GLY A 143 3.76 -6.85 4.36
CA GLY A 143 3.76 -5.40 4.49
C GLY A 143 4.03 -4.95 5.93
N ILE A 144 3.31 -5.52 6.88
CA ILE A 144 3.45 -5.23 8.31
C ILE A 144 4.85 -5.62 8.82
N GLU A 145 5.36 -6.80 8.46
CA GLU A 145 6.67 -7.28 8.88
C GLU A 145 7.81 -6.41 8.35
N PHE A 146 7.77 -6.00 7.08
CA PHE A 146 8.78 -5.12 6.49
C PHE A 146 8.76 -3.74 7.15
N ALA A 147 7.58 -3.17 7.38
CA ALA A 147 7.44 -1.90 8.10
C ALA A 147 7.94 -2.00 9.54
N ALA A 148 7.60 -3.09 10.25
CA ALA A 148 8.05 -3.31 11.62
C ALA A 148 9.58 -3.49 11.71
N GLU A 149 10.20 -4.17 10.74
CA GLU A 149 11.64 -4.39 10.74
C GLU A 149 12.42 -3.08 10.60
N VAL A 150 12.00 -2.18 9.68
CA VAL A 150 12.68 -0.89 9.52
C VAL A 150 12.50 0.01 10.73
N CYS A 151 11.38 -0.08 11.45
CA CYS A 151 11.14 0.71 12.66
C CYS A 151 12.05 0.35 13.84
N LYS A 152 12.72 -0.80 13.83
CA LYS A 152 13.65 -1.25 14.90
C LYS A 152 15.02 -0.56 14.85
N SER A 153 15.33 0.20 13.80
CA SER A 153 16.63 0.85 13.64
C SER A 153 16.48 2.23 12.99
N PHE A 154 17.57 3.02 13.01
CA PHE A 154 17.64 4.27 12.22
C PHE A 154 17.90 4.04 10.73
N ARG A 155 17.98 2.80 10.27
CA ARG A 155 18.21 2.46 8.87
C ARG A 155 16.86 2.36 8.16
N CYS A 156 16.72 3.08 7.06
CA CYS A 156 15.47 3.14 6.28
C CYS A 156 15.23 1.90 5.39
N LEU A 157 16.10 0.88 5.44
CA LEU A 157 16.03 -0.31 4.59
C LEU A 157 16.03 -1.59 5.43
N VAL A 158 15.25 -2.56 5.02
CA VAL A 158 15.25 -3.92 5.60
C VAL A 158 16.58 -4.61 5.27
N GLN A 159 17.33 -5.00 6.29
CA GLN A 159 18.66 -5.64 6.14
C GLN A 159 18.59 -7.15 5.93
N ARG A 160 17.45 -7.80 6.13
CA ARG A 160 17.32 -9.24 5.93
C ARG A 160 17.08 -9.56 4.47
N ALA A 161 17.97 -10.35 3.88
CA ALA A 161 17.72 -10.99 2.60
C ALA A 161 16.56 -11.99 2.77
N PHE A 162 15.36 -11.61 2.34
CA PHE A 162 14.29 -12.59 2.16
C PHE A 162 14.64 -13.37 0.89
N ALA A 163 15.03 -14.63 1.03
CA ALA A 163 15.31 -15.49 -0.11
C ALA A 163 13.99 -15.78 -0.84
N VAL A 164 13.79 -15.13 -1.97
CA VAL A 164 12.74 -15.45 -2.93
C VAL A 164 13.40 -16.21 -4.07
N GLY A 165 13.31 -17.54 -4.08
CA GLY A 165 13.77 -18.36 -5.20
C GLY A 165 15.18 -17.99 -5.68
N SER A 166 15.39 -17.72 -6.94
CA SER A 166 16.68 -17.38 -7.54
C SER A 166 17.00 -15.87 -7.61
N VAL A 167 16.24 -15.01 -6.93
CA VAL A 167 16.50 -13.56 -6.91
C VAL A 167 17.30 -13.20 -5.66
N GLN A 168 18.60 -13.02 -5.82
CA GLN A 168 19.47 -12.36 -4.82
C GLN A 168 19.29 -10.84 -4.97
N ILE A 169 18.66 -10.20 -3.99
CA ILE A 169 18.72 -8.74 -3.85
C ILE A 169 20.10 -8.45 -3.25
N MET A 170 21.03 -8.00 -4.09
CA MET A 170 22.36 -7.60 -3.65
C MET A 170 22.29 -6.31 -2.83
N GLU A 171 23.01 -6.28 -1.73
CA GLU A 171 23.24 -5.11 -0.89
C GLU A 171 23.86 -3.96 -1.72
N CYS A 172 23.32 -2.75 -1.54
CA CYS A 172 24.01 -1.51 -1.85
C CYS A 172 24.57 -0.88 -0.57
#